data_5902680c2904fd71ebef5e7a3fc61ab3
#
_entry.id   5902680c2904fd71ebef5e7a3fc61ab3
#
_cell.length_a   1.000
_cell.length_b   1.000
_cell.length_c   1.000
_cell.angle_alpha   90.00
_cell.angle_beta   90.00
_cell.angle_gamma   90.00
#
_symmetry.space_group_name_H-M   'P 1'
#
loop_
_entity.id
_entity.type
_entity.pdbx_description
1 polymer ?
#
loop_
_entity_poly.entity_id
_entity_poly.type
_entity_poly.pdbx_seq_one_letter_code
_entity_poly.pdbx_strand_id
1 'polypeptide(L)'
;MKHDECQFASLESISEGYDKVPPKSLKRHLIYFVRRRITPKQERKLYKKIDSIIDRFAAPENKTVVITKPIEGAQVEHLKTGDIVRVKSKKEIELTLDHLRRLNGCSFMETEMTPYLDTQQRVYKYMERFVDERELKVKKAKGLILLDGVICPGTTEFGRCDRSCLLFWREEWVEKIGEEKEV
;
A
#
# COMPACT_ATOMS: atom_id res chain seq x y z
N MET A 1 19.18 5.14 -28.36
CA MET A 1 18.44 3.95 -27.93
C MET A 1 17.04 4.44 -27.58
N LYS A 2 16.02 4.02 -28.32
CA LYS A 2 14.64 4.18 -27.90
C LYS A 2 14.52 3.34 -26.62
N HIS A 3 14.19 3.95 -25.52
CA HIS A 3 13.89 3.22 -24.30
C HIS A 3 12.70 2.34 -24.61
N ASP A 4 12.96 1.06 -24.74
CA ASP A 4 11.94 0.05 -24.93
C ASP A 4 10.91 0.22 -23.83
N GLU A 5 9.66 0.19 -24.24
CA GLU A 5 8.51 0.49 -23.42
C GLU A 5 8.53 -0.36 -22.16
N CYS A 6 8.27 0.27 -21.02
CA CYS A 6 8.12 -0.43 -19.75
C CYS A 6 7.06 -1.51 -19.92
N GLN A 7 7.31 -2.72 -19.43
CA GLN A 7 6.38 -3.85 -19.54
C GLN A 7 4.94 -3.52 -19.09
N PHE A 8 4.78 -2.55 -18.18
CA PHE A 8 3.46 -2.04 -17.80
C PHE A 8 2.69 -1.40 -18.96
N ALA A 9 3.39 -0.74 -19.90
CA ALA A 9 2.76 -0.16 -21.08
C ALA A 9 2.32 -1.23 -22.08
N SER A 10 2.96 -2.40 -22.07
CA SER A 10 2.65 -3.51 -22.97
C SER A 10 1.62 -4.51 -22.41
N LEU A 11 1.16 -4.35 -21.17
CA LEU A 11 0.22 -5.31 -20.55
C LEU A 11 -1.06 -5.53 -21.35
N GLU A 12 -1.57 -4.48 -21.98
CA GLU A 12 -2.76 -4.59 -22.82
C GLU A 12 -2.49 -5.40 -24.09
N SER A 13 -1.31 -5.24 -24.71
CA SER A 13 -0.94 -5.93 -25.94
C SER A 13 -0.60 -7.41 -25.74
N ILE A 14 -0.17 -7.80 -24.54
CA ILE A 14 0.09 -9.21 -24.18
C ILE A 14 -1.12 -9.93 -23.59
N SER A 15 -2.23 -9.21 -23.40
CA SER A 15 -3.45 -9.79 -22.84
C SER A 15 -4.19 -10.63 -23.86
N GLU A 16 -4.45 -11.90 -23.52
CA GLU A 16 -5.26 -12.83 -24.33
C GLU A 16 -6.75 -12.79 -23.96
N GLY A 17 -7.13 -11.89 -23.05
CA GLY A 17 -8.52 -11.72 -22.62
C GLY A 17 -8.68 -11.68 -21.09
N TYR A 18 -9.88 -11.99 -20.63
CA TYR A 18 -10.23 -11.92 -19.21
C TYR A 18 -10.55 -13.30 -18.67
N ASP A 19 -9.97 -13.63 -17.53
CA ASP A 19 -10.33 -14.82 -16.78
C ASP A 19 -11.72 -14.67 -16.14
N LYS A 20 -12.40 -15.81 -15.91
CA LYS A 20 -13.69 -15.84 -15.22
C LYS A 20 -13.48 -15.48 -13.75
N VAL A 21 -13.90 -14.27 -13.37
CA VAL A 21 -13.87 -13.84 -11.98
C VAL A 21 -15.02 -14.48 -11.22
N PRO A 22 -14.78 -15.12 -10.06
CA PRO A 22 -15.86 -15.66 -9.26
C PRO A 22 -16.87 -14.57 -8.89
N PRO A 23 -18.18 -14.88 -8.81
CA PRO A 23 -19.22 -13.90 -8.54
C PRO A 23 -18.98 -13.25 -7.19
N LYS A 24 -18.67 -11.96 -7.21
CA LYS A 24 -18.50 -11.13 -6.02
C LYS A 24 -19.82 -10.47 -5.65
N SER A 25 -19.94 -10.05 -4.40
CA SER A 25 -21.07 -9.26 -3.91
C SER A 25 -21.42 -8.13 -4.90
N LEU A 26 -22.71 -7.92 -5.18
CA LEU A 26 -23.22 -6.82 -6.03
C LEU A 26 -22.63 -5.46 -5.65
N LYS A 27 -22.42 -5.23 -4.34
CA LYS A 27 -21.77 -4.01 -3.82
C LYS A 27 -20.36 -3.84 -4.39
N ARG A 28 -19.56 -4.91 -4.42
CA ARG A 28 -18.19 -4.86 -4.98
C ARG A 28 -18.22 -4.65 -6.49
N HIS A 29 -19.14 -5.28 -7.21
CA HIS A 29 -19.33 -5.07 -8.64
C HIS A 29 -19.62 -3.59 -8.96
N LEU A 30 -20.50 -2.96 -8.20
CA LEU A 30 -20.83 -1.55 -8.36
C LEU A 30 -19.63 -0.65 -8.09
N ILE A 31 -18.87 -0.92 -7.02
CA ILE A 31 -17.66 -0.16 -6.70
C ILE A 31 -16.65 -0.23 -7.85
N TYR A 32 -16.39 -1.43 -8.40
CA TYR A 32 -15.45 -1.58 -9.51
C TYR A 32 -15.96 -0.95 -10.80
N PHE A 33 -17.24 -1.06 -11.08
CA PHE A 33 -17.86 -0.40 -12.23
C PHE A 33 -17.69 1.13 -12.18
N VAL A 34 -17.96 1.72 -11.03
CA VAL A 34 -17.75 3.17 -10.81
C VAL A 34 -16.27 3.51 -10.93
N ARG A 35 -15.40 2.74 -10.26
CA ARG A 35 -13.95 2.99 -10.22
C ARG A 35 -13.30 2.93 -11.60
N ARG A 36 -13.80 2.07 -12.51
CA ARG A 36 -13.30 1.99 -13.89
C ARG A 36 -13.68 3.20 -14.74
N ARG A 37 -14.73 3.96 -14.36
CA ARG A 37 -15.25 5.10 -15.13
C ARG A 37 -14.81 6.46 -14.62
N ILE A 38 -14.29 6.53 -13.40
CA ILE A 38 -13.80 7.77 -12.82
C ILE A 38 -12.28 7.88 -12.99
N THR A 39 -11.83 9.11 -13.26
CA THR A 39 -10.40 9.38 -13.33
C THR A 39 -9.78 9.32 -11.91
N PRO A 40 -8.46 9.02 -11.77
CA PRO A 40 -7.79 9.04 -10.47
C PRO A 40 -7.92 10.36 -9.71
N LYS A 41 -8.04 11.49 -10.43
CA LYS A 41 -8.28 12.82 -9.82
C LYS A 41 -9.68 12.91 -9.21
N GLN A 42 -10.68 12.40 -9.91
CA GLN A 42 -12.07 12.37 -9.43
C GLN A 42 -12.21 11.41 -8.25
N GLU A 43 -11.56 10.25 -8.33
CA GLU A 43 -11.53 9.28 -7.24
C GLU A 43 -10.97 9.89 -5.95
N ARG A 44 -9.84 10.60 -6.01
CA ARG A 44 -9.27 11.30 -4.86
C ARG A 44 -10.19 12.38 -4.28
N LYS A 45 -10.88 13.14 -5.16
CA LYS A 45 -11.87 14.13 -4.70
C LYS A 45 -13.06 13.47 -4.02
N LEU A 46 -13.51 12.33 -4.54
CA LEU A 46 -14.61 11.57 -3.96
C LEU A 46 -14.24 11.04 -2.58
N TYR A 47 -13.06 10.41 -2.43
CA TYR A 47 -12.59 9.94 -1.12
C TYR A 47 -12.47 11.08 -0.10
N LYS A 48 -11.87 12.21 -0.47
CA LYS A 48 -11.80 13.38 0.43
C LYS A 48 -13.17 13.86 0.90
N LYS A 49 -14.18 13.83 0.01
CA LYS A 49 -15.55 14.17 0.41
C LYS A 49 -16.15 13.14 1.36
N ILE A 50 -15.96 11.86 1.08
CA ILE A 50 -16.42 10.76 1.94
C ILE A 50 -15.76 10.87 3.31
N ASP A 51 -14.45 11.05 3.37
CA ASP A 51 -13.70 11.25 4.61
C ASP A 51 -14.26 12.42 5.42
N SER A 52 -14.48 13.57 4.77
CA SER A 52 -15.08 14.76 5.39
C SER A 52 -16.50 14.52 5.94
N ILE A 53 -17.29 13.68 5.26
CA ILE A 53 -18.63 13.33 5.71
C ILE A 53 -18.55 12.38 6.92
N ILE A 54 -17.72 11.34 6.83
CA ILE A 54 -17.53 10.40 7.93
C ILE A 54 -17.00 11.11 9.16
N ASP A 55 -16.02 11.99 9.02
CA ASP A 55 -15.49 12.80 10.13
C ASP A 55 -16.55 13.70 10.79
N ARG A 56 -17.56 14.13 10.03
CA ARG A 56 -18.68 14.92 10.57
C ARG A 56 -19.68 14.11 11.35
N PHE A 57 -19.87 12.84 11.01
CA PHE A 57 -20.83 11.94 11.65
C PHE A 57 -20.19 10.94 12.63
N ALA A 58 -18.86 10.81 12.63
CA ALA A 58 -18.16 10.02 13.62
C ALA A 58 -18.27 10.71 14.99
N ALA A 59 -18.91 10.04 15.94
CA ALA A 59 -18.93 10.48 17.33
C ALA A 59 -17.49 10.61 17.86
N PRO A 60 -17.23 11.57 18.78
CA PRO A 60 -15.85 11.89 19.20
C PRO A 60 -15.13 10.78 20.00
N GLU A 61 -15.77 9.66 20.27
CA GLU A 61 -15.28 8.64 21.20
C GLU A 61 -14.17 7.72 20.68
N ASN A 62 -13.80 7.78 19.40
CA ASN A 62 -12.74 6.90 18.87
C ASN A 62 -11.62 7.63 18.09
N LYS A 63 -11.41 8.90 18.37
CA LYS A 63 -10.21 9.60 17.90
C LYS A 63 -9.06 9.51 18.90
N THR A 64 -8.76 8.33 19.40
CA THR A 64 -7.43 8.09 19.92
C THR A 64 -6.53 7.65 18.75
N VAL A 65 -6.49 8.45 17.72
CA VAL A 65 -5.33 8.50 16.87
C VAL A 65 -4.24 9.07 17.76
N VAL A 66 -3.47 8.21 18.36
CA VAL A 66 -2.13 8.60 18.80
C VAL A 66 -1.36 8.88 17.52
N ILE A 67 -1.67 10.03 16.90
CA ILE A 67 -0.68 10.75 16.15
C ILE A 67 0.35 11.09 17.21
N THR A 68 1.32 10.23 17.41
CA THR A 68 2.59 10.68 17.94
C THR A 68 3.03 11.74 16.95
N LYS A 69 2.69 13.01 17.27
CA LYS A 69 3.36 14.16 16.65
C LYS A 69 4.83 13.80 16.69
N PRO A 70 5.59 13.94 15.58
CA PRO A 70 7.02 13.79 15.65
C PRO A 70 7.45 14.63 16.83
N ILE A 71 8.16 14.05 17.79
CA ILE A 71 8.79 14.80 18.87
C ILE A 71 9.63 15.83 18.14
N GLU A 72 9.29 17.11 18.28
CA GLU A 72 10.04 18.20 17.67
C GLU A 72 11.48 18.06 18.13
N GLY A 73 12.38 17.74 17.22
CA GLY A 73 13.80 17.53 17.50
C GLY A 73 14.34 16.11 17.30
N ALA A 74 13.52 15.09 17.19
CA ALA A 74 14.01 13.78 16.76
C ALA A 74 14.21 13.84 15.23
N GLN A 75 15.44 13.77 14.78
CA GLN A 75 15.75 13.49 13.39
C GLN A 75 15.15 12.10 13.10
N VAL A 76 14.05 12.08 12.36
CA VAL A 76 13.48 10.81 11.87
C VAL A 76 14.49 10.29 10.85
N GLU A 77 15.40 9.46 11.32
CA GLU A 77 16.32 8.77 10.44
C GLU A 77 15.48 7.83 9.55
N HIS A 78 15.40 8.17 8.28
CA HIS A 78 14.70 7.33 7.32
C HIS A 78 15.38 5.97 7.21
N LEU A 79 14.57 4.93 7.15
CA LEU A 79 15.05 3.58 6.94
C LEU A 79 15.85 3.49 5.63
N LYS A 80 16.98 2.78 5.70
CA LYS A 80 17.89 2.57 4.57
C LYS A 80 17.81 1.13 4.08
N THR A 81 18.23 0.91 2.86
CA THR A 81 18.43 -0.44 2.33
C THR A 81 19.41 -1.20 3.23
N GLY A 82 19.07 -2.42 3.60
CA GLY A 82 19.86 -3.26 4.50
C GLY A 82 19.44 -3.18 5.98
N ASP A 83 18.70 -2.14 6.39
CA ASP A 83 18.21 -2.06 7.78
C ASP A 83 17.37 -3.29 8.14
N ILE A 84 17.60 -3.82 9.32
CA ILE A 84 16.76 -4.89 9.89
C ILE A 84 15.65 -4.26 10.70
N VAL A 85 14.42 -4.65 10.39
CA VAL A 85 13.21 -4.11 11.01
C VAL A 85 12.34 -5.23 11.55
N ARG A 86 11.63 -4.96 12.64
CA ARG A 86 10.49 -5.77 13.09
C ARG A 86 9.23 -5.19 12.46
N VAL A 87 8.46 -6.02 11.79
CA VAL A 87 7.10 -5.65 11.36
C VAL A 87 6.21 -5.64 12.60
N LYS A 88 5.46 -4.58 12.77
CA LYS A 88 4.56 -4.42 13.92
C LYS A 88 3.43 -5.44 13.90
N SER A 89 2.85 -5.70 15.06
CA SER A 89 1.70 -6.58 15.21
C SER A 89 0.46 -6.04 14.49
N LYS A 90 -0.50 -6.91 14.22
CA LYS A 90 -1.79 -6.53 13.63
C LYS A 90 -2.47 -5.40 14.42
N LYS A 91 -2.48 -5.50 15.75
CA LYS A 91 -3.11 -4.50 16.62
C LYS A 91 -2.44 -3.13 16.50
N GLU A 92 -1.10 -3.08 16.49
CA GLU A 92 -0.36 -1.83 16.34
C GLU A 92 -0.63 -1.18 14.99
N ILE A 93 -0.70 -1.97 13.91
CA ILE A 93 -0.99 -1.47 12.57
C ILE A 93 -2.43 -0.98 12.47
N GLU A 94 -3.40 -1.75 12.97
CA GLU A 94 -4.82 -1.39 12.92
C GLU A 94 -5.13 -0.05 13.60
N LEU A 95 -4.41 0.29 14.66
CA LEU A 95 -4.53 1.60 15.32
C LEU A 95 -4.12 2.79 14.44
N THR A 96 -3.38 2.55 13.37
CA THR A 96 -2.92 3.58 12.43
C THR A 96 -3.81 3.75 11.20
N LEU A 97 -4.74 2.81 10.99
CA LEU A 97 -5.52 2.74 9.75
C LEU A 97 -6.74 3.65 9.78
N ASP A 98 -7.03 4.25 8.63
CA ASP A 98 -8.29 4.94 8.38
C ASP A 98 -9.46 3.93 8.20
N HIS A 99 -10.69 4.44 8.06
CA HIS A 99 -11.89 3.64 7.82
C HIS A 99 -11.87 2.81 6.52
N LEU A 100 -10.95 3.10 5.61
CA LEU A 100 -10.70 2.33 4.38
C LEU A 100 -9.53 1.36 4.54
N ARG A 101 -9.06 1.13 5.75
CA ARG A 101 -7.91 0.29 6.11
C ARG A 101 -6.63 0.75 5.42
N ARG A 102 -6.35 2.07 5.45
CA ARG A 102 -5.15 2.68 4.83
C ARG A 102 -4.47 3.63 5.79
N LEU A 103 -3.17 3.77 5.63
CA LEU A 103 -2.38 4.83 6.26
C LEU A 103 -1.72 5.67 5.16
N ASN A 104 -2.02 6.96 5.13
CA ASN A 104 -1.50 7.90 4.12
C ASN A 104 -1.68 7.38 2.67
N GLY A 105 -2.83 6.70 2.41
CA GLY A 105 -3.17 6.15 1.10
C GLY A 105 -2.61 4.75 0.80
N CYS A 106 -1.71 4.23 1.62
CA CYS A 106 -1.22 2.85 1.52
C CYS A 106 -2.21 1.89 2.19
N SER A 107 -2.74 0.94 1.44
CA SER A 107 -3.69 -0.05 1.95
C SER A 107 -2.97 -1.14 2.74
N PHE A 108 -3.53 -1.50 3.89
CA PHE A 108 -3.15 -2.71 4.61
C PHE A 108 -3.93 -3.89 4.02
N MET A 109 -3.23 -4.78 3.33
CA MET A 109 -3.78 -5.96 2.67
C MET A 109 -3.73 -7.13 3.64
N GLU A 110 -4.80 -7.34 4.41
CA GLU A 110 -4.80 -8.26 5.55
C GLU A 110 -4.38 -9.68 5.16
N THR A 111 -4.93 -10.22 4.08
CA THR A 111 -4.63 -11.60 3.66
C THR A 111 -3.16 -11.77 3.26
N GLU A 112 -2.62 -10.81 2.52
CA GLU A 112 -1.29 -10.87 1.94
C GLU A 112 -0.19 -10.45 2.92
N MET A 113 -0.52 -9.56 3.88
CA MET A 113 0.46 -8.99 4.81
C MET A 113 0.51 -9.71 6.16
N THR A 114 -0.55 -10.41 6.58
CA THR A 114 -0.62 -11.13 7.87
C THR A 114 0.55 -12.10 8.11
N PRO A 115 1.03 -12.87 7.12
CA PRO A 115 2.15 -13.79 7.35
C PRO A 115 3.46 -13.14 7.79
N TYR A 116 3.59 -11.84 7.57
CA TYR A 116 4.81 -11.07 7.87
C TYR A 116 4.73 -10.27 9.17
N LEU A 117 3.57 -10.24 9.82
CA LEU A 117 3.39 -9.52 11.09
C LEU A 117 4.23 -10.14 12.20
N ASP A 118 4.75 -9.32 13.10
CA ASP A 118 5.62 -9.71 14.20
C ASP A 118 6.92 -10.42 13.79
N THR A 119 7.27 -10.39 12.51
CA THR A 119 8.50 -10.98 11.98
C THR A 119 9.61 -9.94 11.80
N GLN A 120 10.85 -10.42 11.76
CA GLN A 120 11.99 -9.61 11.36
C GLN A 120 12.17 -9.67 9.86
N GLN A 121 12.36 -8.52 9.26
CA GLN A 121 12.54 -8.37 7.82
C GLN A 121 13.69 -7.42 7.52
N ARG A 122 14.27 -7.53 6.33
CA ARG A 122 15.29 -6.60 5.85
C ARG A 122 14.65 -5.59 4.90
N VAL A 123 15.01 -4.32 5.04
CA VAL A 123 14.61 -3.28 4.09
C VAL A 123 15.32 -3.51 2.76
N TYR A 124 14.56 -3.86 1.74
CA TYR A 124 15.07 -4.00 0.37
C TYR A 124 15.32 -2.63 -0.24
N LYS A 125 14.36 -1.71 -0.10
CA LYS A 125 14.46 -0.38 -0.70
C LYS A 125 13.51 0.61 -0.04
N TYR A 126 13.99 1.84 0.18
CA TYR A 126 13.14 2.99 0.42
C TYR A 126 12.58 3.50 -0.91
N MET A 127 11.28 3.68 -1.00
CA MET A 127 10.61 3.97 -2.27
C MET A 127 10.21 5.43 -2.37
N GLU A 128 10.91 6.18 -3.20
CA GLU A 128 10.62 7.59 -3.48
C GLU A 128 9.73 7.81 -4.70
N ARG A 129 9.72 6.87 -5.62
CA ARG A 129 9.01 6.97 -6.90
C ARG A 129 8.49 5.61 -7.33
N PHE A 130 7.33 5.60 -7.96
CA PHE A 130 6.75 4.41 -8.59
C PHE A 130 5.98 4.78 -9.85
N VAL A 131 5.84 3.84 -10.77
CA VAL A 131 4.97 4.00 -11.93
C VAL A 131 3.53 3.70 -11.51
N ASP A 132 2.63 4.66 -11.71
CA ASP A 132 1.20 4.40 -11.60
C ASP A 132 0.71 3.72 -12.90
N GLU A 133 0.35 2.46 -12.80
CA GLU A 133 -0.04 1.62 -13.94
C GLU A 133 -1.32 2.12 -14.63
N ARG A 134 -2.17 2.89 -13.94
CA ARG A 134 -3.41 3.45 -14.51
C ARG A 134 -3.16 4.68 -15.38
N GLU A 135 -2.14 5.47 -15.00
CA GLU A 135 -1.84 6.73 -15.68
C GLU A 135 -0.54 6.63 -16.50
N LEU A 136 0.22 5.54 -16.36
CA LEU A 136 1.55 5.32 -16.94
C LEU A 136 2.50 6.50 -16.66
N LYS A 137 2.43 7.03 -15.43
CA LYS A 137 3.23 8.17 -14.99
C LYS A 137 3.99 7.84 -13.73
N VAL A 138 5.21 8.34 -13.65
CA VAL A 138 5.99 8.27 -12.42
C VAL A 138 5.40 9.20 -11.37
N LYS A 139 5.06 8.66 -10.21
CA LYS A 139 4.59 9.41 -9.04
C LYS A 139 5.63 9.37 -7.93
N LYS A 140 5.70 10.44 -7.15
CA LYS A 140 6.51 10.49 -5.94
C LYS A 140 5.76 9.83 -4.78
N ALA A 141 6.50 9.14 -3.91
CA ALA A 141 6.04 8.58 -2.67
C ALA A 141 6.90 9.06 -1.51
N LYS A 142 6.39 8.99 -0.29
CA LYS A 142 7.12 9.28 0.95
C LYS A 142 6.69 8.30 2.03
N GLY A 143 7.65 7.82 2.81
CA GLY A 143 7.40 6.88 3.91
C GLY A 143 6.93 5.50 3.43
N LEU A 144 7.32 5.09 2.22
CA LEU A 144 7.08 3.75 1.70
C LEU A 144 8.39 2.99 1.61
N ILE A 145 8.35 1.74 2.04
CA ILE A 145 9.47 0.81 1.95
C ILE A 145 9.03 -0.48 1.28
N LEU A 146 9.99 -1.17 0.71
CA LEU A 146 9.89 -2.54 0.24
C LEU A 146 10.74 -3.41 1.18
N LEU A 147 10.22 -4.57 1.54
CA LEU A 147 10.92 -5.55 2.37
C LEU A 147 11.42 -6.70 1.50
N ASP A 148 12.58 -7.23 1.82
CA ASP A 148 13.23 -8.27 1.04
C ASP A 148 12.44 -9.59 1.13
N GLY A 149 12.18 -10.19 -0.04
CA GLY A 149 11.42 -11.44 -0.10
C GLY A 149 9.93 -11.34 0.27
N VAL A 150 9.44 -10.14 0.63
CA VAL A 150 8.04 -9.93 1.01
C VAL A 150 7.20 -9.66 -0.24
N ILE A 151 6.71 -10.73 -0.82
CA ILE A 151 6.05 -10.77 -2.13
C ILE A 151 4.57 -11.08 -1.96
N CYS A 152 3.73 -10.44 -2.78
CA CYS A 152 2.32 -10.78 -2.88
C CYS A 152 2.17 -12.22 -3.42
N PRO A 153 1.50 -13.12 -2.70
CA PRO A 153 1.30 -14.51 -3.14
C PRO A 153 0.27 -14.66 -4.27
N GLY A 154 -0.21 -13.54 -4.80
CA GLY A 154 -1.30 -13.51 -5.76
C GLY A 154 -2.63 -13.22 -5.06
N THR A 155 -3.22 -12.05 -5.34
CA THR A 155 -4.52 -11.71 -4.79
C THR A 155 -5.62 -12.47 -5.51
N THR A 156 -6.64 -12.90 -4.76
CA THR A 156 -7.88 -13.47 -5.31
C THR A 156 -8.98 -12.42 -5.47
N GLU A 157 -8.70 -11.18 -5.09
CA GLU A 157 -9.72 -10.12 -5.08
C GLU A 157 -10.24 -9.78 -6.48
N PHE A 158 -9.38 -9.83 -7.49
CA PHE A 158 -9.73 -9.55 -8.90
C PHE A 158 -9.71 -10.77 -9.80
N GLY A 159 -9.51 -11.96 -9.23
CA GLY A 159 -9.21 -13.20 -9.89
C GLY A 159 -7.83 -13.69 -9.46
N ARG A 160 -7.42 -14.85 -9.94
CA ARG A 160 -6.08 -15.37 -9.68
C ARG A 160 -5.06 -14.47 -10.37
N CYS A 161 -4.05 -14.01 -9.60
CA CYS A 161 -2.97 -13.19 -10.12
C CYS A 161 -1.64 -13.92 -9.89
N ASP A 162 -0.90 -14.16 -10.94
CA ASP A 162 0.40 -14.85 -10.89
C ASP A 162 1.59 -13.83 -10.85
N ARG A 163 1.31 -12.53 -10.78
CA ARG A 163 2.36 -11.49 -10.60
C ARG A 163 2.87 -11.51 -9.16
N SER A 164 4.13 -11.80 -9.02
CA SER A 164 4.85 -11.74 -7.73
C SER A 164 5.31 -10.29 -7.44
N CYS A 165 4.37 -9.44 -7.04
CA CYS A 165 4.66 -8.04 -6.74
C CYS A 165 5.20 -7.88 -5.31
N LEU A 166 6.24 -7.06 -5.14
CA LEU A 166 6.66 -6.63 -3.80
C LEU A 166 5.53 -5.83 -3.13
N LEU A 167 5.25 -6.13 -1.89
CA LEU A 167 4.25 -5.41 -1.10
C LEU A 167 4.81 -4.07 -0.62
N PHE A 168 3.98 -3.03 -0.66
CA PHE A 168 4.33 -1.71 -0.12
C PHE A 168 4.03 -1.66 1.37
N TRP A 169 5.03 -1.27 2.16
CA TRP A 169 4.91 -1.09 3.59
C TRP A 169 5.09 0.38 3.96
N ARG A 170 4.39 0.81 5.00
CA ARG A 170 4.62 2.12 5.59
C ARG A 170 5.77 2.04 6.59
N GLU A 171 6.62 3.06 6.67
CA GLU A 171 7.66 3.16 7.72
C GLU A 171 7.06 3.06 9.11
N GLU A 172 5.85 3.61 9.30
CA GLU A 172 5.14 3.59 10.56
C GLU A 172 4.70 2.18 11.00
N TRP A 173 4.69 1.21 10.08
CA TRP A 173 4.31 -0.19 10.35
C TRP A 173 5.48 -1.09 10.71
N VAL A 174 6.68 -0.52 10.76
CA VAL A 174 7.88 -1.25 11.13
C VAL A 174 8.67 -0.50 12.21
N GLU A 175 9.60 -1.18 12.84
CA GLU A 175 10.48 -0.65 13.86
C GLU A 175 11.90 -1.13 13.57
N LYS A 176 12.85 -0.21 13.45
CA LYS A 176 14.26 -0.55 13.21
C LYS A 176 14.83 -1.23 14.44
N ILE A 177 15.44 -2.40 14.26
CA ILE A 177 16.06 -3.20 15.33
C ILE A 177 17.56 -3.43 15.11
N GLY A 178 18.08 -3.15 13.92
CA GLY A 178 19.50 -3.30 13.63
C GLY A 178 19.87 -2.84 12.23
N GLU A 179 21.14 -2.98 11.93
CA GLU A 179 21.73 -2.80 10.61
C GLU A 179 22.45 -4.07 10.22
N GLU A 180 22.48 -4.40 8.92
CA GLU A 180 23.30 -5.47 8.43
C GLU A 180 24.78 -5.08 8.63
N LYS A 181 25.53 -5.87 9.41
CA LYS A 181 26.98 -5.71 9.46
C LYS A 181 27.51 -6.29 8.14
N GLU A 182 28.10 -5.43 7.30
CA GLU A 182 28.89 -5.89 6.18
C GLU A 182 29.99 -6.81 6.74
N VAL A 183 30.00 -8.06 6.26
CA VAL A 183 31.02 -9.07 6.56
C VAL A 183 32.07 -9.02 5.46
#